data_87f953b9330773e97ae18391f12121ee
#
_entry.id   87f953b9330773e97ae18391f12121ee
#
_cell.length_a   1.000
_cell.length_b   1.000
_cell.length_c   1.000
_cell.angle_alpha   90.00
_cell.angle_beta   90.00
_cell.angle_gamma   90.00
#
_symmetry.space_group_name_H-M   'P 1'
#
loop_
_entity.id
_entity.type
_entity.pdbx_description
1 polymer ?
#
loop_
_entity_poly.entity_id
_entity_poly.type
_entity_poly.pdbx_seq_one_letter_code
_entity_poly.pdbx_strand_id
1 'polypeptide(L)'
;MEIFLLATHEVRGAQGAKVFHVDAVEHLAASLSAGLPADPTQAAALARRRFDALSQAERQGAGAGAQALALAAQYGLTKVPAIVFDRRAVVYGVLDVEEARALYHAWRARGG
;
A
#
# COMPACT_ATOMS: atom_id res chain seq x y z
N MET A 1 -11.28 6.22 -7.87
CA MET A 1 -10.38 5.11 -8.25
C MET A 1 -9.24 5.04 -7.26
N GLU A 2 -8.99 3.85 -6.75
CA GLU A 2 -7.95 3.62 -5.75
C GLU A 2 -7.02 2.53 -6.27
N ILE A 3 -5.71 2.74 -6.10
CA ILE A 3 -4.68 1.84 -6.64
C ILE A 3 -3.85 1.32 -5.48
N PHE A 4 -3.75 0.01 -5.34
CA PHE A 4 -2.99 -0.65 -4.26
C PHE A 4 -1.77 -1.34 -4.85
N LEU A 5 -0.59 -0.98 -4.35
CA LEU A 5 0.71 -1.38 -4.91
C LEU A 5 1.69 -1.80 -3.81
N LEU A 6 2.74 -2.50 -4.22
CA LEU A 6 3.99 -2.57 -3.47
C LEU A 6 4.89 -1.39 -3.87
N ALA A 7 5.87 -1.06 -3.02
CA ALA A 7 6.81 0.02 -3.30
C ALA A 7 7.59 -0.18 -4.60
N THR A 8 7.79 -1.44 -5.02
CA THR A 8 8.51 -1.79 -6.26
C THR A 8 7.66 -1.68 -7.52
N HIS A 9 6.34 -1.51 -7.39
CA HIS A 9 5.46 -1.39 -8.55
C HIS A 9 5.46 0.05 -9.07
N GLU A 10 5.49 0.20 -10.39
CA GLU A 10 5.29 1.48 -11.07
C GLU A 10 4.00 1.41 -11.88
N VAL A 11 3.08 2.33 -11.64
CA VAL A 11 1.81 2.41 -12.33
C VAL A 11 1.81 3.57 -13.31
N ARG A 12 1.21 3.36 -14.49
CA ARG A 12 1.04 4.40 -15.52
C ARG A 12 -0.38 4.95 -15.48
N GLY A 13 -0.48 6.26 -15.68
CA GLY A 13 -1.78 6.91 -15.81
C GLY A 13 -2.53 7.10 -14.49
N ALA A 14 -1.83 7.15 -13.38
CA ALA A 14 -2.43 7.25 -12.06
C ALA A 14 -2.95 8.65 -11.69
N GLN A 15 -2.91 9.61 -12.60
CA GLN A 15 -3.36 10.97 -12.35
C GLN A 15 -4.84 10.98 -11.92
N GLY A 16 -5.11 11.66 -10.81
CA GLY A 16 -6.45 11.73 -10.25
C GLY A 16 -6.87 10.52 -9.41
N ALA A 17 -6.03 9.50 -9.30
CA ALA A 17 -6.29 8.34 -8.47
C ALA A 17 -5.57 8.45 -7.12
N LYS A 18 -6.11 7.80 -6.10
CA LYS A 18 -5.38 7.62 -4.84
C LYS A 18 -4.53 6.37 -4.93
N VAL A 19 -3.22 6.52 -4.68
CA VAL A 19 -2.27 5.41 -4.71
C VAL A 19 -1.88 5.05 -3.29
N PHE A 20 -2.01 3.76 -2.96
CA PHE A 20 -1.68 3.22 -1.64
C PHE A 20 -0.59 2.16 -1.78
N HIS A 21 0.43 2.24 -0.93
CA HIS A 21 1.49 1.24 -0.85
C HIS A 21 1.24 0.36 0.37
N VAL A 22 0.80 -0.87 0.14
CA VAL A 22 0.37 -1.78 1.21
C VAL A 22 1.53 -2.34 2.03
N ASP A 23 2.75 -2.24 1.53
CA ASP A 23 3.96 -2.72 2.21
C ASP A 23 4.71 -1.65 3.01
N ALA A 24 4.16 -0.42 3.10
CA ALA A 24 4.85 0.68 3.78
C ALA A 24 5.05 0.41 5.28
N VAL A 25 4.06 -0.18 5.96
CA VAL A 25 4.18 -0.53 7.38
C VAL A 25 5.21 -1.63 7.58
N GLU A 26 5.22 -2.64 6.74
CA GLU A 26 6.19 -3.73 6.80
C GLU A 26 7.62 -3.22 6.58
N HIS A 27 7.83 -2.34 5.61
CA HIS A 27 9.13 -1.71 5.37
C HIS A 27 9.60 -0.90 6.58
N LEU A 28 8.71 -0.14 7.20
CA LEU A 28 9.04 0.60 8.41
C LEU A 28 9.40 -0.33 9.56
N ALA A 29 8.61 -1.37 9.79
CA ALA A 29 8.88 -2.34 10.83
C ALA A 29 10.24 -3.02 10.64
N ALA A 30 10.57 -3.41 9.41
CA ALA A 30 11.87 -3.98 9.08
C ALA A 30 13.01 -3.00 9.35
N SER A 31 12.83 -1.74 8.99
CA SER A 31 13.82 -0.69 9.24
C SER A 31 14.06 -0.45 10.73
N LEU A 32 13.00 -0.45 11.53
CA LEU A 32 13.10 -0.24 12.98
C LEU A 32 13.72 -1.44 13.70
N SER A 33 13.60 -2.64 13.16
CA SER A 33 14.05 -3.87 13.79
C SER A 33 15.37 -4.44 13.24
N ALA A 34 15.95 -3.84 12.21
CA ALA A 34 17.16 -4.34 11.58
C ALA A 34 18.35 -4.31 12.56
N GLY A 35 19.00 -5.46 12.73
CA GLY A 35 20.23 -5.56 13.54
C GLY A 35 20.04 -5.24 15.02
N LEU A 36 18.85 -5.46 15.57
CA LEU A 36 18.62 -5.24 17.00
C LEU A 36 19.45 -6.22 17.85
N PRO A 37 19.97 -5.76 19.02
CA PRO A 37 20.70 -6.64 19.94
C PRO A 37 19.79 -7.72 20.53
N ALA A 38 20.39 -8.81 21.01
CA ALA A 38 19.65 -9.94 21.58
C ALA A 38 19.00 -9.60 22.92
N ASP A 39 19.58 -8.68 23.70
CA ASP A 39 19.01 -8.26 24.98
C ASP A 39 17.71 -7.48 24.77
N PRO A 40 16.57 -7.92 25.32
CA PRO A 40 15.29 -7.25 25.10
C PRO A 40 15.26 -5.78 25.50
N THR A 41 15.91 -5.42 26.61
CA THR A 41 15.96 -4.04 27.09
C THR A 41 16.73 -3.14 26.12
N GLN A 42 17.88 -3.60 25.65
CA GLN A 42 18.70 -2.86 24.69
C GLN A 42 18.01 -2.78 23.34
N ALA A 43 17.37 -3.86 22.90
CA ALA A 43 16.62 -3.89 21.66
C ALA A 43 15.47 -2.89 21.67
N ALA A 44 14.70 -2.85 22.76
CA ALA A 44 13.59 -1.92 22.92
C ALA A 44 14.07 -0.47 22.92
N ALA A 45 15.17 -0.18 23.62
CA ALA A 45 15.74 1.17 23.66
C ALA A 45 16.21 1.64 22.29
N LEU A 46 16.86 0.76 21.51
CA LEU A 46 17.32 1.09 20.16
C LEU A 46 16.15 1.29 19.20
N ALA A 47 15.17 0.41 19.22
CA ALA A 47 13.96 0.54 18.41
C ALA A 47 13.23 1.85 18.71
N ARG A 48 13.12 2.22 20.00
CA ARG A 48 12.51 3.47 20.43
C ARG A 48 13.27 4.69 19.89
N ARG A 49 14.61 4.67 19.96
CA ARG A 49 15.42 5.77 19.42
C ARG A 49 15.25 5.89 17.90
N ARG A 50 15.19 4.78 17.18
CA ARG A 50 14.95 4.79 15.74
C ARG A 50 13.57 5.35 15.42
N PHE A 51 12.55 4.96 16.18
CA PHE A 51 11.19 5.48 16.02
C PHE A 51 11.15 7.00 16.27
N ASP A 52 11.78 7.46 17.35
CA ASP A 52 11.80 8.89 17.70
C ASP A 52 12.60 9.73 16.68
N ALA A 53 13.52 9.09 15.96
CA ALA A 53 14.31 9.75 14.92
C ALA A 53 13.64 9.81 13.55
N LEU A 54 12.46 9.18 13.39
CA LEU A 54 11.72 9.22 12.13
C LEU A 54 11.34 10.65 11.76
N SER A 55 11.51 10.99 10.49
CA SER A 55 11.03 12.26 9.94
C SER A 55 9.51 12.30 9.93
N GLN A 56 8.94 13.48 9.81
CA GLN A 56 7.50 13.64 9.66
C GLN A 56 7.00 12.94 8.39
N ALA A 57 7.75 12.98 7.30
CA ALA A 57 7.39 12.31 6.06
C ALA A 57 7.33 10.79 6.25
N GLU A 58 8.29 10.22 6.98
CA GLU A 58 8.30 8.78 7.29
C GLU A 58 7.12 8.38 8.16
N ARG A 59 6.75 9.20 9.15
CA ARG A 59 5.59 8.97 10.02
C ARG A 59 4.28 9.04 9.23
N GLN A 60 4.17 10.01 8.32
CA GLN A 60 3.01 10.16 7.45
C GLN A 60 2.90 8.97 6.48
N GLY A 61 4.02 8.51 5.94
CA GLY A 61 4.05 7.33 5.08
C GLY A 61 3.57 6.07 5.79
N ALA A 62 3.96 5.89 7.07
CA ALA A 62 3.51 4.77 7.88
C ALA A 62 1.99 4.84 8.13
N GLY A 63 1.46 6.04 8.42
CA GLY A 63 0.03 6.24 8.60
C GLY A 63 -0.77 5.93 7.33
N ALA A 64 -0.27 6.41 6.18
CA ALA A 64 -0.87 6.10 4.88
C ALA A 64 -0.82 4.60 4.58
N GLY A 65 0.29 3.92 4.94
CA GLY A 65 0.41 2.48 4.78
C GLY A 65 -0.58 1.70 5.63
N ALA A 66 -0.80 2.13 6.87
CA ALA A 66 -1.80 1.51 7.75
C ALA A 66 -3.22 1.69 7.18
N GLN A 67 -3.52 2.86 6.64
CA GLN A 67 -4.79 3.13 5.97
C GLN A 67 -4.95 2.24 4.73
N ALA A 68 -3.88 2.06 3.96
CA ALA A 68 -3.88 1.19 2.78
C ALA A 68 -4.24 -0.25 3.15
N LEU A 69 -3.65 -0.79 4.22
CA LEU A 69 -3.96 -2.13 4.70
C LEU A 69 -5.40 -2.26 5.15
N ALA A 70 -5.92 -1.28 5.88
CA ALA A 70 -7.30 -1.28 6.35
C ALA A 70 -8.28 -1.26 5.17
N LEU A 71 -8.05 -0.42 4.16
CA LEU A 71 -8.88 -0.35 2.97
C LEU A 71 -8.79 -1.63 2.14
N ALA A 72 -7.59 -2.18 1.97
CA ALA A 72 -7.41 -3.43 1.26
C ALA A 72 -8.22 -4.57 1.91
N ALA A 73 -8.20 -4.64 3.24
CA ALA A 73 -8.99 -5.62 3.98
C ALA A 73 -10.49 -5.36 3.81
N GLN A 74 -10.91 -4.11 3.84
CA GLN A 74 -12.31 -3.73 3.65
C GLN A 74 -12.83 -4.12 2.26
N TYR A 75 -12.00 -3.96 1.23
CA TYR A 75 -12.36 -4.35 -0.13
C TYR A 75 -12.17 -5.84 -0.41
N GLY A 76 -11.60 -6.59 0.54
CA GLY A 76 -11.33 -8.01 0.36
C GLY A 76 -10.25 -8.30 -0.69
N LEU A 77 -9.27 -7.41 -0.83
CA LEU A 77 -8.19 -7.60 -1.80
C LEU A 77 -7.31 -8.78 -1.40
N THR A 78 -7.00 -9.64 -2.37
CA THR A 78 -6.22 -10.85 -2.13
C THR A 78 -4.80 -10.76 -2.70
N LYS A 79 -4.54 -9.78 -3.56
CA LYS A 79 -3.22 -9.60 -4.18
C LYS A 79 -3.07 -8.18 -4.70
N VAL A 80 -1.84 -7.79 -4.99
CA VAL A 80 -1.50 -6.52 -5.63
C VAL A 80 -0.61 -6.81 -6.84
N PRO A 81 -0.58 -5.94 -7.86
CA PRO A 81 -1.33 -4.68 -7.94
C PRO A 81 -2.83 -4.89 -8.06
N ALA A 82 -3.60 -3.97 -7.48
CA ALA A 82 -5.06 -3.98 -7.54
C ALA A 82 -5.56 -2.56 -7.80
N ILE A 83 -6.47 -2.40 -8.75
CA ILE A 83 -7.10 -1.12 -9.06
C ILE A 83 -8.59 -1.25 -8.78
N VAL A 84 -9.12 -0.44 -7.86
CA VAL A 84 -10.51 -0.46 -7.43
C VAL A 84 -11.27 0.67 -8.11
N PHE A 85 -12.35 0.32 -8.81
CA PHE A 85 -13.23 1.27 -9.49
C PHE A 85 -14.56 1.36 -8.75
N ASP A 86 -14.98 2.57 -8.42
CA ASP A 86 -16.29 2.88 -7.83
C ASP A 86 -16.57 2.06 -6.57
N ARG A 87 -15.53 1.68 -5.84
CA ARG A 87 -15.60 0.88 -4.59
C ARG A 87 -16.28 -0.48 -4.77
N ARG A 88 -16.40 -0.99 -5.99
CA ARG A 88 -17.17 -2.21 -6.25
C ARG A 88 -16.51 -3.19 -7.21
N ALA A 89 -15.58 -2.76 -8.02
CA ALA A 89 -14.91 -3.63 -9.00
C ALA A 89 -13.41 -3.54 -8.82
N VAL A 90 -12.71 -4.65 -8.96
CA VAL A 90 -11.25 -4.73 -8.79
C VAL A 90 -10.64 -5.34 -10.05
N VAL A 91 -9.58 -4.68 -10.55
CA VAL A 91 -8.75 -5.22 -11.62
C VAL A 91 -7.39 -5.57 -11.01
N TYR A 92 -7.01 -6.83 -11.07
CA TYR A 92 -5.74 -7.33 -10.53
C TYR A 92 -4.69 -7.47 -11.62
N GLY A 93 -3.42 -7.25 -11.24
CA GLY A 93 -2.28 -7.57 -12.09
C GLY A 93 -2.00 -6.60 -13.21
N VAL A 94 -2.64 -5.42 -13.23
CA VAL A 94 -2.50 -4.42 -14.28
C VAL A 94 -1.86 -3.17 -13.69
N LEU A 95 -0.79 -2.68 -14.33
CA LEU A 95 -0.05 -1.48 -13.91
C LEU A 95 -0.28 -0.29 -14.84
N ASP A 96 -1.20 -0.41 -15.79
CA ASP A 96 -1.60 0.67 -16.70
C ASP A 96 -3.07 0.99 -16.44
N VAL A 97 -3.35 2.21 -15.97
CA VAL A 97 -4.70 2.63 -15.60
C VAL A 97 -5.64 2.61 -16.78
N GLU A 98 -5.17 2.99 -17.97
CA GLU A 98 -6.03 2.97 -19.17
C GLU A 98 -6.45 1.57 -19.57
N GLU A 99 -5.54 0.60 -19.44
CA GLU A 99 -5.86 -0.81 -19.68
C GLU A 99 -6.87 -1.33 -18.64
N ALA A 100 -6.65 -1.00 -17.36
CA ALA A 100 -7.57 -1.37 -16.30
C ALA A 100 -8.96 -0.75 -16.51
N ARG A 101 -8.99 0.51 -16.92
CA ARG A 101 -10.24 1.24 -17.20
C ARG A 101 -11.01 0.58 -18.33
N ALA A 102 -10.32 0.16 -19.39
CA ALA A 102 -10.94 -0.55 -20.49
C ALA A 102 -11.55 -1.88 -20.06
N LEU A 103 -10.85 -2.62 -19.21
CA LEU A 103 -11.36 -3.87 -18.64
C LEU A 103 -12.60 -3.63 -17.78
N TYR A 104 -12.60 -2.59 -16.98
CA TYR A 104 -13.73 -2.22 -16.14
C TYR A 104 -14.96 -1.86 -17.00
N HIS A 105 -14.77 -1.03 -18.02
CA HIS A 105 -15.87 -0.63 -18.92
C HIS A 105 -16.44 -1.83 -19.67
N ALA A 106 -15.59 -2.75 -20.13
CA ALA A 106 -16.05 -3.96 -20.79
C ALA A 106 -16.88 -4.85 -19.85
N TRP A 107 -16.45 -4.96 -18.58
CA TRP A 107 -17.19 -5.72 -17.58
C TRP A 107 -18.56 -5.07 -17.30
N ARG A 108 -18.59 -3.74 -17.16
CA ARG A 108 -19.84 -3.01 -16.95
C ARG A 108 -20.81 -3.18 -18.13
N ALA A 109 -20.30 -3.15 -19.35
CA ALA A 109 -21.12 -3.32 -20.55
C ALA A 109 -21.76 -4.70 -20.61
N ARG A 110 -21.18 -5.70 -19.95
CA ARG A 110 -21.76 -7.05 -19.86
C ARG A 110 -22.72 -7.24 -18.69
N GLY A 111 -23.11 -6.16 -18.02
CA GLY A 111 -24.06 -6.19 -16.90
C GLY A 111 -23.42 -6.32 -15.52
N GLY A 112 -22.14 -6.10 -15.45
CA GLY A 112 -21.41 -6.11 -14.16
C GLY A 112 -21.74 -4.94 -13.24
#